data_4aa857cb665ecb38fa13997ea97aa22a
#
_entry.id   4aa857cb665ecb38fa13997ea97aa22a
#
_cell.length_a   1.000
_cell.length_b   1.000
_cell.length_c   1.000
_cell.angle_alpha   90.00
_cell.angle_beta   90.00
_cell.angle_gamma   90.00
#
_symmetry.space_group_name_H-M   'P 1'
#
loop_
_entity.id
_entity.type
_entity.pdbx_description
1 polymer ?
#
loop_
_entity_poly.entity_id
_entity_poly.type
_entity_poly.pdbx_seq_one_letter_code
_entity_poly.pdbx_strand_id
1 'polypeptide(L)'
;MLADFASEHEAGRTPNPCARCNGEIKFGAFLRRADELGIDMVASGHYVRRAEGAAGWRLLRGVDRAKDQSYMLHMLGQRALARSLFPVGGLPKAETRALAERFGLPVATKPDSQELCFAPSGDAGAYARENLPHLVREGDVVDPAGAVVGRHEGTFSFTIGQRRGTGVATGERRIGPLSRRQRALCIK
;
A
#
# COMPACT_ATOMS: atom_id res chain seq x y z
N MET A 1 3.29 -12.82 2.99
CA MET A 1 2.72 -11.46 3.20
C MET A 1 2.58 -11.08 4.68
N LEU A 2 1.82 -11.83 5.51
CA LEU A 2 1.68 -11.48 6.94
C LEU A 2 3.00 -11.56 7.70
N ALA A 3 3.77 -12.61 7.49
CA ALA A 3 5.11 -12.74 8.09
C ALA A 3 6.05 -11.61 7.66
N ASP A 4 5.96 -11.18 6.41
CA ASP A 4 6.72 -10.06 5.90
C ASP A 4 6.25 -8.72 6.50
N PHE A 5 4.94 -8.53 6.63
CA PHE A 5 4.38 -7.38 7.33
C PHE A 5 4.92 -7.26 8.75
N ALA A 6 4.96 -8.37 9.49
CA ALA A 6 5.53 -8.44 10.82
C ALA A 6 7.04 -8.11 10.81
N SER A 7 7.82 -8.77 9.95
CA SER A 7 9.28 -8.61 9.91
C SER A 7 9.72 -7.19 9.51
N GLU A 8 8.98 -6.53 8.63
CA GLU A 8 9.24 -5.13 8.27
C GLU A 8 9.01 -4.19 9.47
N HIS A 9 7.92 -4.41 10.23
CA HIS A 9 7.68 -3.66 11.45
C HIS A 9 8.75 -3.94 12.53
N GLU A 10 9.15 -5.19 12.71
CA GLU A 10 10.25 -5.56 13.62
C GLU A 10 11.56 -4.85 13.27
N ALA A 11 11.81 -4.69 11.99
CA ALA A 11 12.97 -3.97 11.47
C ALA A 11 12.81 -2.44 11.52
N GLY A 12 11.70 -1.91 12.06
CA GLY A 12 11.42 -0.46 12.14
C GLY A 12 11.14 0.17 10.78
N ARG A 13 10.71 -0.62 9.80
CA ARG A 13 10.30 -0.14 8.48
C ARG A 13 8.78 -0.11 8.37
N THR A 14 8.26 0.70 7.46
CA THR A 14 6.83 0.70 7.13
C THR A 14 6.60 -0.26 5.97
N PRO A 15 5.92 -1.40 6.18
CA PRO A 15 5.64 -2.35 5.11
C PRO A 15 4.66 -1.79 4.10
N ASN A 16 4.78 -2.23 2.84
CA ASN A 16 3.77 -2.03 1.81
C ASN A 16 3.26 -3.39 1.31
N PRO A 17 2.38 -4.06 2.07
CA PRO A 17 1.90 -5.38 1.72
C PRO A 17 1.11 -5.39 0.40
N CYS A 18 0.44 -4.28 0.04
CA CYS A 18 -0.30 -4.18 -1.22
C CYS A 18 0.65 -4.21 -2.43
N ALA A 19 1.78 -3.53 -2.36
CA ALA A 19 2.78 -3.58 -3.42
C ALA A 19 3.33 -5.01 -3.58
N ARG A 20 3.70 -5.67 -2.49
CA ARG A 20 4.14 -7.08 -2.52
C ARG A 20 3.08 -8.03 -3.06
N CYS A 21 1.83 -7.88 -2.61
CA CYS A 21 0.73 -8.68 -3.12
C CYS A 21 0.57 -8.53 -4.65
N ASN A 22 0.69 -7.30 -5.15
CA ASN A 22 0.64 -7.07 -6.59
C ASN A 22 1.80 -7.79 -7.30
N GLY A 23 3.04 -7.67 -6.83
CA GLY A 23 4.20 -8.31 -7.45
C GLY A 23 4.18 -9.84 -7.36
N GLU A 24 3.97 -10.38 -6.18
CA GLU A 24 4.15 -11.81 -5.93
C GLU A 24 2.90 -12.65 -6.25
N ILE A 25 1.71 -12.13 -5.97
CA ILE A 25 0.46 -12.88 -6.11
C ILE A 25 -0.25 -12.49 -7.40
N LYS A 26 -0.69 -11.24 -7.56
CA LYS A 26 -1.53 -10.84 -8.69
C LYS A 26 -0.79 -10.87 -10.04
N PHE A 27 0.47 -10.49 -10.08
CA PHE A 27 1.27 -10.50 -11.30
C PHE A 27 2.42 -11.53 -11.25
N GLY A 28 2.56 -12.26 -10.16
CA GLY A 28 3.45 -13.39 -10.01
C GLY A 28 2.70 -14.72 -10.15
N ALA A 29 2.10 -15.19 -9.05
CA ALA A 29 1.41 -16.49 -9.03
C ALA A 29 0.25 -16.57 -10.02
N PHE A 30 -0.53 -15.49 -10.17
CA PHE A 30 -1.65 -15.46 -11.10
C PHE A 30 -1.19 -15.56 -12.56
N LEU A 31 -0.09 -14.90 -12.95
CA LEU A 31 0.48 -15.06 -14.29
C LEU A 31 1.03 -16.48 -14.53
N ARG A 32 1.67 -17.09 -13.51
CA ARG A 32 2.08 -18.51 -13.61
C ARG A 32 0.87 -19.42 -13.82
N ARG A 33 -0.22 -19.18 -13.11
CA ARG A 33 -1.45 -19.94 -13.31
C ARG A 33 -2.06 -19.74 -14.70
N ALA A 34 -1.98 -18.52 -15.22
CA ALA A 34 -2.39 -18.24 -16.61
C ALA A 34 -1.55 -19.04 -17.62
N ASP A 35 -0.24 -19.17 -17.41
CA ASP A 35 0.65 -20.00 -18.23
C ASP A 35 0.21 -21.46 -18.25
N GLU A 36 -0.05 -22.02 -17.06
CA GLU A 36 -0.51 -23.43 -16.92
C GLU A 36 -1.83 -23.69 -17.64
N LEU A 37 -2.67 -22.66 -17.76
CA LEU A 37 -3.98 -22.74 -18.43
C LEU A 37 -3.93 -22.33 -19.90
N GLY A 38 -2.76 -21.98 -20.44
CA GLY A 38 -2.62 -21.53 -21.82
C GLY A 38 -3.28 -20.16 -22.08
N ILE A 39 -3.41 -19.31 -21.04
CA ILE A 39 -4.01 -17.98 -21.14
C ILE A 39 -2.90 -16.95 -21.42
N ASP A 40 -2.99 -16.25 -22.53
CA ASP A 40 -1.96 -15.29 -22.95
C ASP A 40 -1.97 -14.00 -22.15
N MET A 41 -3.13 -13.49 -21.75
CA MET A 41 -3.29 -12.17 -21.13
C MET A 41 -4.12 -12.26 -19.86
N VAL A 42 -3.73 -11.45 -18.87
CA VAL A 42 -4.53 -11.23 -17.66
C VAL A 42 -4.99 -9.79 -17.59
N ALA A 43 -6.18 -9.54 -17.08
CA ALA A 43 -6.72 -8.20 -16.89
C ALA A 43 -6.81 -7.84 -15.40
N SER A 44 -6.58 -6.58 -15.10
CA SER A 44 -6.68 -6.06 -13.73
C SER A 44 -7.37 -4.68 -13.70
N GLY A 45 -8.19 -4.46 -12.68
CA GLY A 45 -8.88 -3.19 -12.45
C GLY A 45 -8.01 -2.07 -11.88
N HIS A 46 -6.69 -2.14 -12.02
CA HIS A 46 -5.83 -1.05 -11.58
C HIS A 46 -5.92 0.16 -12.53
N TYR A 47 -5.99 1.35 -11.93
CA TYR A 47 -5.99 2.62 -12.64
C TYR A 47 -4.57 2.98 -13.08
N VAL A 48 -4.05 2.24 -14.03
CA VAL A 48 -2.76 2.46 -14.68
C VAL A 48 -2.91 2.19 -16.17
N ARG A 49 -1.96 2.65 -16.96
CA ARG A 49 -1.87 2.33 -18.40
C ARG A 49 -0.52 1.68 -18.68
N ARG A 50 -0.44 0.97 -19.76
CA ARG A 50 0.83 0.48 -20.31
C ARG A 50 1.00 0.96 -21.75
N ALA A 51 2.23 1.12 -22.16
CA ALA A 51 2.58 1.39 -23.56
C ALA A 51 3.84 0.63 -23.94
N GLU A 52 3.88 0.16 -25.15
CA GLU A 52 5.10 -0.38 -25.75
C GLU A 52 5.92 0.77 -26.35
N GLY A 53 7.23 0.69 -26.21
CA GLY A 53 8.17 1.65 -26.76
C GLY A 53 9.44 0.96 -27.23
N ALA A 54 10.38 1.70 -27.79
CA ALA A 54 11.62 1.16 -28.34
C ALA A 54 12.44 0.35 -27.31
N ALA A 55 12.36 0.68 -26.03
CA ALA A 55 13.04 0.00 -24.93
C ALA A 55 12.14 -1.05 -24.21
N GLY A 56 11.00 -1.41 -24.80
CA GLY A 56 10.05 -2.36 -24.23
C GLY A 56 8.84 -1.69 -23.55
N TRP A 57 8.15 -2.45 -22.72
CA TRP A 57 6.92 -2.02 -22.05
C TRP A 57 7.18 -1.02 -20.93
N ARG A 58 6.35 0.00 -20.86
CA ARG A 58 6.38 1.05 -19.84
C ARG A 58 5.06 1.07 -19.08
N LEU A 59 5.15 1.18 -17.76
CA LEU A 59 4.01 1.48 -16.90
C LEU A 59 3.76 2.99 -16.91
N LEU A 60 2.54 3.39 -17.22
CA LEU A 60 2.12 4.77 -17.28
C LEU A 60 1.05 5.04 -16.22
N ARG A 61 1.00 6.27 -15.73
CA ARG A 61 -0.06 6.71 -14.83
C ARG A 61 -1.44 6.57 -15.46
N GLY A 62 -2.44 6.29 -14.64
CA GLY A 62 -3.85 6.38 -15.01
C GLY A 62 -4.22 7.80 -15.48
N VAL A 63 -5.28 7.88 -16.29
CA VAL A 63 -5.84 9.18 -16.72
C VAL A 63 -6.40 9.94 -15.53
N ASP A 64 -7.13 9.24 -14.66
CA ASP A 64 -7.61 9.81 -13.39
C ASP A 64 -6.45 9.88 -12.38
N ARG A 65 -5.91 11.10 -12.22
CA ARG A 65 -4.76 11.35 -11.33
C ARG A 65 -5.08 11.11 -9.86
N ALA A 66 -6.33 11.29 -9.45
CA ALA A 66 -6.77 11.04 -8.07
C ALA A 66 -6.89 9.54 -7.76
N LYS A 67 -6.99 8.72 -8.80
CA LYS A 67 -7.11 7.25 -8.70
C LYS A 67 -5.89 6.50 -9.24
N ASP A 68 -4.84 7.20 -9.69
CA ASP A 68 -3.62 6.57 -10.19
C ASP A 68 -3.02 5.59 -9.19
N GLN A 69 -2.74 4.37 -9.66
CA GLN A 69 -2.18 3.27 -8.87
C GLN A 69 -0.83 2.80 -9.40
N SER A 70 -0.17 3.59 -10.25
CA SER A 70 1.12 3.22 -10.82
C SER A 70 2.20 2.98 -9.74
N TYR A 71 2.10 3.67 -8.62
CA TYR A 71 3.00 3.49 -7.47
C TYR A 71 2.87 2.10 -6.80
N MET A 72 1.72 1.43 -6.95
CA MET A 72 1.50 0.07 -6.43
C MET A 72 2.02 -1.02 -7.36
N LEU A 73 2.39 -0.67 -8.59
CA LEU A 73 2.79 -1.62 -9.64
C LEU A 73 4.22 -1.38 -10.14
N HIS A 74 5.00 -0.56 -9.44
CA HIS A 74 6.37 -0.19 -9.86
C HIS A 74 7.32 -1.38 -9.98
N MET A 75 7.02 -2.52 -9.32
CA MET A 75 7.84 -3.72 -9.38
C MET A 75 7.54 -4.62 -10.58
N LEU A 76 6.57 -4.29 -11.43
CA LEU A 76 6.25 -5.13 -12.58
C LEU A 76 7.36 -5.09 -13.63
N GLY A 77 7.96 -6.25 -13.87
CA GLY A 77 8.94 -6.42 -14.95
C GLY A 77 8.31 -6.53 -16.33
N GLN A 78 9.14 -6.58 -17.36
CA GLN A 78 8.73 -6.57 -18.78
C GLN A 78 7.72 -7.67 -19.11
N ARG A 79 7.95 -8.91 -18.64
CA ARG A 79 7.04 -10.04 -18.86
C ARG A 79 5.64 -9.75 -18.28
N ALA A 80 5.56 -9.24 -17.05
CA ALA A 80 4.28 -8.93 -16.43
C ALA A 80 3.55 -7.81 -17.16
N LEU A 81 4.26 -6.76 -17.55
CA LEU A 81 3.68 -5.65 -18.32
C LEU A 81 3.20 -6.08 -19.70
N ALA A 82 3.97 -6.91 -20.41
CA ALA A 82 3.60 -7.44 -21.73
C ALA A 82 2.29 -8.23 -21.68
N ARG A 83 2.05 -8.97 -20.58
CA ARG A 83 0.94 -9.90 -20.42
C ARG A 83 -0.23 -9.36 -19.59
N SER A 84 -0.20 -8.08 -19.20
CA SER A 84 -1.26 -7.49 -18.35
C SER A 84 -2.07 -6.45 -19.11
N LEU A 85 -3.37 -6.48 -18.95
CA LEU A 85 -4.31 -5.47 -19.44
C LEU A 85 -4.85 -4.65 -18.26
N PHE A 86 -5.01 -3.35 -18.49
CA PHE A 86 -5.54 -2.41 -17.49
C PHE A 86 -6.72 -1.63 -18.10
N PRO A 87 -7.91 -2.28 -18.25
CA PRO A 87 -9.02 -1.71 -19.01
C PRO A 87 -9.52 -0.37 -18.48
N VAL A 88 -9.43 -0.16 -17.16
CA VAL A 88 -9.94 1.07 -16.50
C VAL A 88 -8.91 2.18 -16.42
N GLY A 89 -7.67 1.92 -16.77
CA GLY A 89 -6.59 2.91 -16.65
C GLY A 89 -6.73 4.12 -17.56
N GLY A 90 -7.46 3.97 -18.67
CA GLY A 90 -7.79 5.04 -19.62
C GLY A 90 -9.06 5.83 -19.28
N LEU A 91 -9.73 5.52 -18.16
CA LEU A 91 -11.03 6.08 -17.81
C LEU A 91 -10.97 6.86 -16.49
N PRO A 92 -11.69 7.96 -16.35
CA PRO A 92 -12.02 8.54 -15.05
C PRO A 92 -12.85 7.57 -14.21
N LYS A 93 -12.72 7.64 -12.89
CA LYS A 93 -13.47 6.76 -11.96
C LYS A 93 -14.99 6.86 -12.13
N ALA A 94 -15.49 8.07 -12.39
CA ALA A 94 -16.92 8.29 -12.61
C ALA A 94 -17.44 7.52 -13.82
N GLU A 95 -16.68 7.51 -14.92
CA GLU A 95 -17.03 6.76 -16.13
C GLU A 95 -16.97 5.24 -15.88
N THR A 96 -15.98 4.76 -15.16
CA THR A 96 -15.90 3.34 -14.76
C THR A 96 -17.14 2.92 -13.96
N ARG A 97 -17.62 3.76 -13.05
CA ARG A 97 -18.85 3.50 -12.28
C ARG A 97 -20.10 3.49 -13.18
N ALA A 98 -20.22 4.48 -14.06
CA ALA A 98 -21.33 4.53 -15.02
C ALA A 98 -21.38 3.30 -15.94
N LEU A 99 -20.20 2.80 -16.36
CA LEU A 99 -20.12 1.55 -17.13
C LEU A 99 -20.54 0.35 -16.28
N ALA A 100 -20.12 0.28 -15.01
CA ALA A 100 -20.49 -0.80 -14.10
C ALA A 100 -22.02 -0.83 -13.87
N GLU A 101 -22.65 0.33 -13.69
CA GLU A 101 -24.10 0.48 -13.57
C GLU A 101 -24.81 0.02 -14.86
N ARG A 102 -24.33 0.49 -16.02
CA ARG A 102 -24.88 0.10 -17.33
C ARG A 102 -24.80 -1.40 -17.57
N PHE A 103 -23.76 -2.07 -17.07
CA PHE A 103 -23.60 -3.52 -17.16
C PHE A 103 -24.31 -4.28 -16.01
N GLY A 104 -25.04 -3.59 -15.14
CA GLY A 104 -25.75 -4.22 -14.02
C GLY A 104 -24.84 -4.88 -12.99
N LEU A 105 -23.59 -4.40 -12.85
CA LEU A 105 -22.64 -5.01 -11.91
C LEU A 105 -22.97 -4.61 -10.46
N PRO A 106 -23.12 -5.57 -9.54
CA PRO A 106 -23.51 -5.29 -8.15
C PRO A 106 -22.47 -4.47 -7.37
N VAL A 107 -21.26 -4.32 -7.92
CA VAL A 107 -20.17 -3.55 -7.32
C VAL A 107 -20.14 -2.08 -7.77
N ALA A 108 -21.06 -1.63 -8.62
CA ALA A 108 -21.06 -0.29 -9.18
C ALA A 108 -21.09 0.81 -8.09
N THR A 109 -21.87 0.59 -7.03
CA THR A 109 -22.03 1.52 -5.90
C THR A 109 -21.08 1.25 -4.73
N LYS A 110 -20.26 0.18 -4.80
CA LYS A 110 -19.35 -0.18 -3.72
C LYS A 110 -18.31 0.93 -3.49
N PRO A 111 -18.10 1.39 -2.24
CA PRO A 111 -17.02 2.30 -1.91
C PRO A 111 -15.64 1.72 -2.29
N ASP A 112 -14.71 2.62 -2.62
CA ASP A 112 -13.33 2.20 -2.89
C ASP A 112 -12.71 1.59 -1.62
N SER A 113 -12.03 0.47 -1.78
CA SER A 113 -11.23 -0.10 -0.68
C SER A 113 -10.04 0.82 -0.43
N GLN A 114 -10.01 1.45 0.74
CA GLN A 114 -8.92 2.35 1.16
C GLN A 114 -7.89 1.61 2.03
N GLU A 115 -8.18 0.35 2.41
CA GLU A 115 -7.61 -0.33 3.54
C GLU A 115 -6.88 -1.62 3.14
N LEU A 116 -6.06 -2.14 4.05
CA LEU A 116 -5.41 -3.44 3.87
C LEU A 116 -6.46 -4.55 3.87
N CYS A 117 -6.46 -5.42 2.86
CA CYS A 117 -7.47 -6.46 2.69
C CYS A 117 -7.53 -7.48 3.84
N PHE A 118 -6.48 -7.58 4.64
CA PHE A 118 -6.39 -8.46 5.81
C PHE A 118 -6.63 -7.72 7.15
N ALA A 119 -6.86 -6.42 7.12
CA ALA A 119 -7.24 -5.61 8.28
C ALA A 119 -8.67 -5.08 8.07
N PRO A 120 -9.70 -5.88 8.40
CA PRO A 120 -11.10 -5.57 8.04
C PRO A 120 -11.63 -4.28 8.69
N SER A 121 -11.06 -3.88 9.83
CA SER A 121 -11.37 -2.61 10.51
C SER A 121 -10.75 -1.39 9.83
N GLY A 122 -9.89 -1.63 8.84
CA GLY A 122 -9.13 -0.57 8.20
C GLY A 122 -7.95 -0.01 8.99
N ASP A 123 -7.81 -0.43 10.22
CA ASP A 123 -6.73 0.00 11.11
C ASP A 123 -5.62 -1.06 11.15
N ALA A 124 -4.55 -0.81 10.42
CA ALA A 124 -3.37 -1.67 10.44
C ALA A 124 -2.73 -1.76 11.84
N GLY A 125 -2.85 -0.70 12.64
CA GLY A 125 -2.38 -0.69 14.03
C GLY A 125 -3.24 -1.58 14.92
N ALA A 126 -4.58 -1.54 14.79
CA ALA A 126 -5.47 -2.46 15.50
C ALA A 126 -5.18 -3.91 15.11
N TYR A 127 -5.03 -4.19 13.81
CA TYR A 127 -4.63 -5.51 13.34
C TYR A 127 -3.31 -5.99 13.95
N ALA A 128 -2.30 -5.11 14.00
CA ALA A 128 -1.00 -5.45 14.58
C ALA A 128 -1.12 -5.72 16.10
N ARG A 129 -1.88 -4.92 16.84
CA ARG A 129 -2.14 -5.17 18.27
C ARG A 129 -2.76 -6.53 18.52
N GLU A 130 -3.74 -6.92 17.73
CA GLU A 130 -4.49 -8.17 17.90
C GLU A 130 -3.71 -9.40 17.45
N ASN A 131 -3.01 -9.31 16.33
CA ASN A 131 -2.40 -10.46 15.66
C ASN A 131 -0.88 -10.57 15.80
N LEU A 132 -0.21 -9.49 16.24
CA LEU A 132 1.24 -9.40 16.39
C LEU A 132 1.60 -8.81 17.77
N PRO A 133 1.16 -9.43 18.89
CA PRO A 133 1.32 -8.87 20.23
C PRO A 133 2.80 -8.65 20.62
N HIS A 134 3.73 -9.37 20.02
CA HIS A 134 5.18 -9.19 20.21
C HIS A 134 5.70 -7.84 19.69
N LEU A 135 4.95 -7.15 18.82
CA LEU A 135 5.26 -5.79 18.34
C LEU A 135 4.72 -4.70 19.27
N VAL A 136 3.79 -5.05 20.16
CA VAL A 136 3.22 -4.12 21.15
C VAL A 136 4.25 -3.92 22.26
N ARG A 137 5.10 -2.92 22.06
CA ARG A 137 6.14 -2.54 23.02
C ARG A 137 6.07 -1.05 23.26
N GLU A 138 5.67 -0.69 24.47
CA GLU A 138 5.64 0.71 24.89
C GLU A 138 7.04 1.34 24.81
N GLY A 139 7.07 2.62 24.49
CA GLY A 139 8.29 3.40 24.43
C GLY A 139 8.04 4.89 24.50
N ASP A 140 9.10 5.64 24.60
CA ASP A 140 9.06 7.08 24.64
C ASP A 140 9.10 7.70 23.25
N VAL A 141 8.35 8.79 23.09
CA VAL A 141 8.48 9.68 21.95
C VAL A 141 9.41 10.80 22.38
N VAL A 142 10.52 10.95 21.66
CA VAL A 142 11.54 11.95 21.98
C VAL A 142 11.66 13.00 20.88
N ASP A 143 12.02 14.21 21.25
CA ASP A 143 12.39 15.25 20.28
C ASP A 143 13.85 15.07 19.78
N PRO A 144 14.31 15.89 18.82
CA PRO A 144 15.69 15.81 18.35
C PRO A 144 16.76 16.11 19.39
N ALA A 145 16.42 16.78 20.50
CA ALA A 145 17.31 17.04 21.62
C ALA A 145 17.36 15.86 22.59
N GLY A 146 16.49 14.85 22.41
CA GLY A 146 16.39 13.67 23.28
C GLY A 146 15.41 13.85 24.45
N ALA A 147 14.70 14.96 24.51
CA ALA A 147 13.69 15.17 25.56
C ALA A 147 12.44 14.31 25.26
N VAL A 148 11.89 13.66 26.30
CA VAL A 148 10.66 12.87 26.19
C VAL A 148 9.48 13.84 26.04
N VAL A 149 8.76 13.71 24.91
CA VAL A 149 7.60 14.55 24.57
C VAL A 149 6.28 13.76 24.50
N GLY A 150 6.33 12.44 24.73
CA GLY A 150 5.16 11.58 24.78
C GLY A 150 5.52 10.10 24.94
N ARG A 151 4.51 9.24 24.87
CA ARG A 151 4.67 7.78 24.91
C ARG A 151 3.89 7.13 23.77
N HIS A 152 4.29 5.93 23.38
CA HIS A 152 3.60 5.12 22.37
C HIS A 152 3.49 3.67 22.80
N GLU A 153 2.50 2.97 22.30
CA GLU A 153 2.24 1.53 22.55
C GLU A 153 3.06 0.60 21.65
N GLY A 154 3.69 1.13 20.61
CA GLY A 154 4.50 0.37 19.66
C GLY A 154 4.85 1.19 18.43
N THR A 155 6.06 0.99 17.90
CA THR A 155 6.53 1.72 16.71
C THR A 155 5.78 1.34 15.43
N PHE A 156 5.06 0.21 15.42
CA PHE A 156 4.23 -0.26 14.31
C PHE A 156 3.08 0.71 13.96
N SER A 157 2.65 1.55 14.88
CA SER A 157 1.61 2.56 14.67
C SER A 157 2.09 3.82 13.95
N PHE A 158 3.38 3.89 13.63
CA PHE A 158 3.99 5.08 13.05
C PHE A 158 4.65 4.80 11.70
N THR A 159 4.55 5.79 10.83
CA THR A 159 5.20 5.80 9.52
C THR A 159 6.17 6.96 9.44
N ILE A 160 7.33 6.75 8.84
CA ILE A 160 8.32 7.82 8.62
C ILE A 160 7.65 8.97 7.85
N GLY A 161 7.75 10.18 8.40
CA GLY A 161 7.12 11.36 7.82
C GLY A 161 5.66 11.59 8.25
N GLN A 162 5.12 10.78 9.16
CA GLN A 162 3.77 10.95 9.69
C GLN A 162 3.63 12.30 10.42
N ARG A 163 2.55 13.03 10.12
CA ARG A 163 2.29 14.38 10.65
C ARG A 163 1.08 14.45 11.57
N ARG A 164 0.23 13.43 11.60
CA ARG A 164 -1.02 13.38 12.37
C ARG A 164 -1.11 12.06 13.12
N GLY A 165 -1.80 12.05 14.24
CA GLY A 165 -2.01 10.83 15.03
C GLY A 165 -0.76 10.33 15.75
N THR A 166 0.23 11.20 16.00
CA THR A 166 1.43 10.85 16.77
C THR A 166 1.20 10.88 18.28
N GLY A 167 0.04 11.37 18.75
CA GLY A 167 -0.27 11.52 20.17
C GLY A 167 0.50 12.65 20.87
N VAL A 168 1.35 13.39 20.14
CA VAL A 168 2.19 14.46 20.70
C VAL A 168 1.74 15.81 20.15
N ALA A 169 1.34 16.71 21.05
CA ALA A 169 1.00 18.09 20.75
C ALA A 169 2.23 18.99 21.00
N THR A 170 2.98 19.29 19.94
CA THR A 170 4.20 20.13 20.06
C THR A 170 3.97 21.60 19.69
N GLY A 171 2.74 22.00 19.36
CA GLY A 171 2.42 23.37 18.90
C GLY A 171 2.97 23.74 17.52
N GLU A 172 3.91 23.00 16.98
CA GLU A 172 4.53 23.19 15.67
C GLU A 172 4.34 21.99 14.77
N ARG A 173 4.32 22.21 13.44
CA ARG A 173 4.30 21.11 12.46
C ARG A 173 5.66 20.44 12.43
N ARG A 174 5.80 19.32 13.08
CA ARG A 174 7.02 18.50 13.08
C ARG A 174 6.82 17.21 12.29
N ILE A 175 7.88 16.76 11.60
CA ILE A 175 7.91 15.52 10.83
C ILE A 175 8.83 14.56 11.58
N GLY A 176 8.33 13.39 11.97
CA GLY A 176 9.13 12.43 12.71
C GLY A 176 9.95 11.50 11.82
N PRO A 177 11.26 11.38 12.00
CA PRO A 177 11.99 10.17 11.63
C PRO A 177 11.92 9.16 12.77
N LEU A 178 11.71 7.89 12.43
CA LEU A 178 11.91 6.78 13.35
C LEU A 178 13.42 6.62 13.58
N SER A 179 13.88 6.67 14.83
CA SER A 179 15.24 6.25 15.13
C SER A 179 15.30 4.71 15.12
N ARG A 180 16.40 4.14 14.59
CA ARG A 180 16.63 2.68 14.48
C ARG A 180 16.77 1.95 15.83
N ARG A 181 16.67 2.61 16.95
CA ARG A 181 16.70 1.99 18.27
C ARG A 181 15.26 1.80 18.77
N GLN A 182 14.86 0.57 18.88
CA GLN A 182 13.52 -0.01 19.11
C GLN A 182 12.74 0.51 20.35
N ARG A 183 13.11 1.62 20.98
CA ARG A 183 12.47 2.12 22.21
C ARG A 183 12.11 3.60 22.21
N ALA A 184 12.48 4.36 21.18
CA ALA A 184 12.16 5.79 21.11
C ALA A 184 11.80 6.23 19.68
N LEU A 185 10.72 6.96 19.56
CA LEU A 185 10.28 7.64 18.34
C LEU A 185 10.79 9.07 18.38
N CYS A 186 11.64 9.47 17.44
CA CYS A 186 12.12 10.84 17.35
C CYS A 186 11.21 11.66 16.41
N ILE A 187 10.69 12.77 16.88
CA ILE A 187 9.86 13.73 16.12
C ILE A 187 10.73 14.94 15.80
N LYS A 188 10.90 15.25 14.50
CA LYS A 188 11.55 16.48 14.00
C LYS A 188 10.55 17.59 13.76
#